data_f2d0d33a56c6041715799b28c7bb1fd3
#
_entry.id   f2d0d33a56c6041715799b28c7bb1fd3
#
_cell.length_a   1.000
_cell.length_b   1.000
_cell.length_c   1.000
_cell.angle_alpha   90.00
_cell.angle_beta   90.00
_cell.angle_gamma   90.00
#
_symmetry.space_group_name_H-M   'P 1'
#
loop_
_entity.id
_entity.type
_entity.pdbx_description
1 polymer ?
#
loop_
_entity_poly.entity_id
_entity_poly.type
_entity_poly.pdbx_seq_one_letter_code
_entity_poly.pdbx_strand_id
1 'polypeptide(L)'
;LTVSDLAGRTLSGQTVDAFLASLSPYPIFSVGMNCAFGAPQMKPFIEHMAQVAPYYISAHPNAGLPNEMGEYDETAESMAPQIAEFIDEGIVNIIGGCCGTSPEFIAYYARIAEGKKPHKVVEKPKYMWLSGLDLLQVDDSVHLPVDASRFVNVGERCNVDGSMKPLRPIAPNQPF
;
A
#
# COMPACT_ATOMS: atom_id res chain seq x y z
N LEU A 1 0.06 1.79 -5.74
CA LEU A 1 1.04 0.73 -5.52
C LEU A 1 0.71 -0.47 -6.41
N THR A 2 1.71 -1.01 -7.06
CA THR A 2 1.60 -2.28 -7.78
C THR A 2 2.45 -3.32 -7.08
N VAL A 3 1.80 -4.37 -6.59
CA VAL A 3 2.47 -5.55 -6.04
C VAL A 3 2.77 -6.49 -7.20
N SER A 4 3.98 -6.99 -7.31
CA SER A 4 4.43 -7.76 -8.48
C SER A 4 4.26 -9.26 -8.34
N ASP A 5 3.99 -9.75 -7.14
CA ASP A 5 3.78 -11.18 -6.87
C ASP A 5 2.76 -11.43 -5.75
N LEU A 6 2.29 -12.68 -5.66
CA LEU A 6 1.36 -13.12 -4.63
C LEU A 6 1.95 -13.14 -3.21
N ALA A 7 3.27 -12.99 -3.07
CA ALA A 7 3.91 -12.82 -1.76
C ALA A 7 3.78 -11.39 -1.21
N GLY A 8 3.12 -10.49 -1.97
CA GLY A 8 2.82 -9.14 -1.51
C GLY A 8 3.99 -8.17 -1.61
N ARG A 9 4.95 -8.44 -2.50
CA ARG A 9 6.10 -7.56 -2.69
C ARG A 9 5.99 -6.72 -3.97
N THR A 10 6.47 -5.51 -3.90
CA THR A 10 6.65 -4.64 -5.07
C THR A 10 7.81 -5.15 -5.94
N LEU A 11 7.96 -4.62 -7.14
CA LEU A 11 9.09 -4.94 -8.03
C LEU A 11 10.46 -4.65 -7.37
N SER A 12 10.53 -3.67 -6.47
CA SER A 12 11.72 -3.39 -5.68
C SER A 12 11.91 -4.29 -4.44
N GLY A 13 11.02 -5.24 -4.22
CA GLY A 13 11.07 -6.20 -3.12
C GLY A 13 10.47 -5.74 -1.80
N GLN A 14 9.92 -4.51 -1.71
CA GLN A 14 9.28 -4.01 -0.50
C GLN A 14 7.95 -4.72 -0.23
N THR A 15 7.68 -5.02 1.04
CA THR A 15 6.35 -5.39 1.51
C THR A 15 5.40 -4.17 1.49
N VAL A 16 4.10 -4.42 1.56
CA VAL A 16 3.09 -3.36 1.71
C VAL A 16 3.37 -2.48 2.93
N ASP A 17 3.70 -3.08 4.06
CA ASP A 17 4.01 -2.35 5.30
C ASP A 17 5.25 -1.47 5.18
N ALA A 18 6.31 -1.98 4.57
CA ALA A 18 7.53 -1.20 4.31
C ALA A 18 7.24 -0.02 3.37
N PHE A 19 6.40 -0.23 2.37
CA PHE A 19 5.95 0.84 1.48
C PHE A 19 5.14 1.91 2.24
N LEU A 20 4.19 1.51 3.09
CA LEU A 20 3.41 2.44 3.93
C LEU A 20 4.31 3.24 4.87
N ALA A 21 5.32 2.59 5.46
CA ALA A 21 6.30 3.25 6.30
C ALA A 21 7.11 4.30 5.54
N SER A 22 7.51 4.00 4.30
CA SER A 22 8.21 4.96 3.42
C SER A 22 7.38 6.20 3.12
N LEU A 23 6.06 6.06 3.07
CA LEU A 23 5.13 7.15 2.79
C LEU A 23 4.74 7.96 4.04
N SER A 24 4.94 7.40 5.23
CA SER A 24 4.44 7.97 6.48
C SER A 24 4.87 9.42 6.78
N PRO A 25 6.03 9.93 6.31
CA PRO A 25 6.44 11.32 6.49
C PRO A 25 5.68 12.31 5.59
N TYR A 26 4.97 11.84 4.58
CA TYR A 26 4.35 12.68 3.56
C TYR A 26 2.86 12.89 3.83
N PRO A 27 2.28 14.04 3.43
CA PRO A 27 0.85 14.32 3.58
C PRO A 27 0.05 13.59 2.47
N ILE A 28 -0.07 12.28 2.60
CA ILE A 28 -0.78 11.43 1.65
C ILE A 28 -2.28 11.50 1.89
N PHE A 29 -3.08 11.66 0.83
CA PHE A 29 -4.53 11.62 0.88
C PHE A 29 -5.05 10.18 0.84
N SER A 30 -4.60 9.39 -0.11
CA SER A 30 -5.00 8.00 -0.26
C SER A 30 -3.84 7.11 -0.64
N VAL A 31 -3.95 5.85 -0.28
CA VAL A 31 -3.03 4.79 -0.68
C VAL A 31 -3.86 3.61 -1.18
N GLY A 32 -3.30 2.81 -2.05
CA GLY A 32 -4.03 1.67 -2.56
C GLY A 32 -3.25 0.86 -3.57
N MET A 33 -3.94 -0.08 -4.16
CA MET A 33 -3.36 -0.98 -5.15
C MET A 33 -4.04 -0.82 -6.50
N ASN A 34 -3.26 -1.03 -7.54
CA ASN A 34 -3.74 -1.08 -8.92
C ASN A 34 -2.99 -2.14 -9.70
N CYS A 35 -3.61 -2.66 -10.74
CA CYS A 35 -3.00 -3.58 -11.68
C CYS A 35 -2.48 -4.89 -11.04
N ALA A 36 -1.65 -5.65 -11.73
CA ALA A 36 -1.07 -6.93 -11.37
C ALA A 36 -2.09 -8.08 -11.19
N PHE A 37 -3.21 -7.82 -10.53
CA PHE A 37 -4.19 -8.85 -10.13
C PHE A 37 -5.62 -8.45 -10.49
N GLY A 38 -6.49 -9.46 -10.56
CA GLY A 38 -7.93 -9.29 -10.44
C GLY A 38 -8.33 -8.98 -8.98
N ALA A 39 -9.63 -8.72 -8.76
CA ALA A 39 -10.13 -8.35 -7.45
C ALA A 39 -9.90 -9.42 -6.37
N PRO A 40 -10.12 -10.73 -6.62
CA PRO A 40 -9.91 -11.76 -5.59
C PRO A 40 -8.49 -11.84 -5.06
N GLN A 41 -7.50 -11.73 -5.95
CA GLN A 41 -6.09 -11.78 -5.56
C GLN A 41 -5.63 -10.49 -4.86
N MET A 42 -6.25 -9.36 -5.19
CA MET A 42 -5.94 -8.06 -4.58
C MET A 42 -6.53 -7.92 -3.17
N LYS A 43 -7.68 -8.57 -2.90
CA LYS A 43 -8.46 -8.43 -1.67
C LYS A 43 -7.64 -8.55 -0.39
N PRO A 44 -6.82 -9.60 -0.17
CA PRO A 44 -6.06 -9.73 1.08
C PRO A 44 -5.14 -8.55 1.37
N PHE A 45 -4.57 -7.94 0.35
CA PHE A 45 -3.67 -6.79 0.50
C PHE A 45 -4.45 -5.50 0.81
N ILE A 46 -5.62 -5.32 0.20
CA ILE A 46 -6.53 -4.20 0.50
C ILE A 46 -7.07 -4.30 1.91
N GLU A 47 -7.47 -5.50 2.36
CA GLU A 47 -7.88 -5.75 3.75
C GLU A 47 -6.77 -5.38 4.74
N HIS A 48 -5.55 -5.82 4.47
CA HIS A 48 -4.40 -5.49 5.30
C HIS A 48 -4.15 -3.98 5.33
N MET A 49 -4.15 -3.31 4.17
CA MET A 49 -4.00 -1.85 4.10
C MET A 49 -5.10 -1.14 4.89
N ALA A 50 -6.34 -1.59 4.81
CA ALA A 50 -7.46 -1.01 5.56
C ALA A 50 -7.29 -1.11 7.08
N GLN A 51 -6.58 -2.13 7.56
CA GLN A 51 -6.31 -2.32 8.99
C GLN A 51 -5.17 -1.45 9.51
N VAL A 52 -4.19 -1.11 8.67
CA VAL A 52 -2.93 -0.50 9.13
C VAL A 52 -2.66 0.90 8.57
N ALA A 53 -3.23 1.25 7.42
CA ALA A 53 -2.92 2.52 6.76
C ALA A 53 -3.81 3.67 7.27
N PRO A 54 -3.23 4.76 7.80
CA PRO A 54 -3.98 5.93 8.27
C PRO A 54 -4.36 6.86 7.11
N TYR A 55 -4.81 6.32 5.99
CA TYR A 55 -5.16 7.00 4.76
C TYR A 55 -6.44 6.42 4.16
N TYR A 56 -7.09 7.15 3.25
CA TYR A 56 -8.14 6.56 2.44
C TYR A 56 -7.60 5.44 1.57
N ILE A 57 -8.37 4.36 1.43
CA ILE A 57 -7.97 3.17 0.69
C ILE A 57 -8.57 3.17 -0.71
N SER A 58 -7.73 2.94 -1.72
CA SER A 58 -8.15 2.83 -3.11
C SER A 58 -7.80 1.46 -3.71
N ALA A 59 -8.71 0.91 -4.53
CA ALA A 59 -8.50 -0.34 -5.24
C ALA A 59 -8.87 -0.21 -6.72
N HIS A 60 -7.95 -0.62 -7.60
CA HIS A 60 -8.11 -0.57 -9.04
C HIS A 60 -7.65 -1.90 -9.67
N PRO A 61 -8.41 -2.99 -9.50
CA PRO A 61 -8.06 -4.29 -10.06
C PRO A 61 -8.16 -4.31 -11.57
N ASN A 62 -7.48 -5.27 -12.19
CA ASN A 62 -7.70 -5.63 -13.58
C ASN A 62 -9.05 -6.37 -13.74
N ALA A 63 -9.57 -6.44 -14.96
CA ALA A 63 -10.71 -7.28 -15.32
C ALA A 63 -10.35 -8.77 -15.32
N GLY A 64 -9.93 -9.29 -14.16
CA GLY A 64 -9.37 -10.62 -13.99
C GLY A 64 -7.87 -10.69 -14.23
N LEU A 65 -7.40 -11.90 -14.54
CA LEU A 65 -6.03 -12.14 -15.00
C LEU A 65 -6.01 -12.22 -16.52
N PRO A 66 -4.92 -11.81 -17.19
CA PRO A 66 -4.82 -11.94 -18.63
C PRO A 66 -4.82 -13.43 -19.03
N ASN A 67 -5.55 -13.77 -20.09
CA ASN A 67 -5.55 -15.08 -20.71
C ASN A 67 -4.24 -15.32 -21.51
N GLU A 68 -4.11 -16.49 -22.15
CA GLU A 68 -2.92 -16.88 -22.93
C GLU A 68 -2.61 -15.90 -24.09
N MET A 69 -3.60 -15.16 -24.56
CA MET A 69 -3.46 -14.15 -25.61
C MET A 69 -3.19 -12.73 -25.05
N GLY A 70 -3.15 -12.60 -23.71
CA GLY A 70 -2.97 -11.31 -23.03
C GLY A 70 -4.25 -10.48 -22.92
N GLU A 71 -5.41 -11.06 -23.22
CA GLU A 71 -6.71 -10.40 -23.13
C GLU A 71 -7.35 -10.63 -21.75
N TYR A 72 -8.31 -9.80 -21.40
CA TYR A 72 -9.04 -9.84 -20.13
C TYR A 72 -10.48 -10.28 -20.39
N ASP A 73 -10.89 -11.39 -19.77
CA ASP A 73 -12.17 -12.07 -20.07
C ASP A 73 -13.31 -11.72 -19.09
N GLU A 74 -12.99 -11.01 -18.00
CA GLU A 74 -14.02 -10.60 -17.04
C GLU A 74 -14.93 -9.52 -17.61
N THR A 75 -16.22 -9.64 -17.31
CA THR A 75 -17.23 -8.64 -17.64
C THR A 75 -17.57 -7.77 -16.42
N ALA A 76 -18.29 -6.67 -16.65
CA ALA A 76 -18.77 -5.84 -15.54
C ALA A 76 -19.69 -6.60 -14.59
N GLU A 77 -20.52 -7.53 -15.12
CA GLU A 77 -21.41 -8.38 -14.34
C GLU A 77 -20.62 -9.40 -13.49
N SER A 78 -19.59 -10.02 -14.05
CA SER A 78 -18.81 -11.03 -13.32
C SER A 78 -17.92 -10.42 -12.24
N MET A 79 -17.44 -9.20 -12.44
CA MET A 79 -16.66 -8.47 -11.45
C MET A 79 -17.49 -7.78 -10.37
N ALA A 80 -18.74 -7.46 -10.65
CA ALA A 80 -19.58 -6.73 -9.70
C ALA A 80 -19.70 -7.41 -8.32
N PRO A 81 -19.92 -8.73 -8.20
CA PRO A 81 -19.90 -9.42 -6.90
C PRO A 81 -18.55 -9.32 -6.17
N GLN A 82 -17.44 -9.42 -6.90
CA GLN A 82 -16.09 -9.38 -6.34
C GLN A 82 -15.78 -7.98 -5.75
N ILE A 83 -16.23 -6.93 -6.45
CA ILE A 83 -16.09 -5.54 -5.98
C ILE A 83 -17.08 -5.25 -4.84
N ALA A 84 -18.28 -5.84 -4.88
CA ALA A 84 -19.25 -5.70 -3.80
C ALA A 84 -18.69 -6.18 -2.45
N GLU A 85 -17.86 -7.21 -2.43
CA GLU A 85 -17.20 -7.67 -1.21
C GLU A 85 -16.32 -6.55 -0.59
N PHE A 86 -15.52 -5.83 -1.39
CA PHE A 86 -14.69 -4.72 -0.89
C PHE A 86 -15.53 -3.62 -0.26
N ILE A 87 -16.68 -3.33 -0.88
CA ILE A 87 -17.60 -2.28 -0.46
C ILE A 87 -18.38 -2.70 0.79
N ASP A 88 -18.89 -3.92 0.80
CA ASP A 88 -19.73 -4.45 1.89
C ASP A 88 -18.93 -4.69 3.18
N GLU A 89 -17.68 -5.09 3.05
CA GLU A 89 -16.73 -5.21 4.15
C GLU A 89 -16.18 -3.86 4.63
N GLY A 90 -16.43 -2.78 3.88
CA GLY A 90 -15.99 -1.45 4.25
C GLY A 90 -14.49 -1.27 4.27
N ILE A 91 -13.77 -1.92 3.35
CA ILE A 91 -12.30 -1.88 3.27
C ILE A 91 -11.76 -0.86 2.26
N VAL A 92 -12.64 -0.17 1.53
CA VAL A 92 -12.24 0.80 0.50
C VAL A 92 -13.01 2.12 0.61
N ASN A 93 -12.40 3.19 0.09
CA ASN A 93 -13.00 4.51 -0.07
C ASN A 93 -13.14 4.88 -1.54
N ILE A 94 -12.25 4.37 -2.38
CA ILE A 94 -12.17 4.67 -3.81
C ILE A 94 -12.08 3.35 -4.56
N ILE A 95 -12.98 3.15 -5.50
CA ILE A 95 -12.99 2.00 -6.39
C ILE A 95 -12.85 2.47 -7.83
N GLY A 96 -12.04 1.78 -8.57
CA GLY A 96 -11.88 1.96 -10.00
C GLY A 96 -11.51 0.66 -10.69
N GLY A 97 -10.91 0.77 -11.84
CA GLY A 97 -10.40 -0.36 -12.59
C GLY A 97 -9.05 -0.04 -13.21
N CYS A 98 -8.38 -1.07 -13.73
CA CYS A 98 -7.13 -0.97 -14.46
C CYS A 98 -7.24 -1.72 -15.79
N CYS A 99 -6.33 -2.60 -16.12
CA CYS A 99 -6.31 -3.29 -17.41
C CYS A 99 -7.59 -4.09 -17.67
N GLY A 100 -8.11 -4.00 -18.88
CA GLY A 100 -9.35 -4.67 -19.31
C GLY A 100 -10.64 -4.03 -18.84
N THR A 101 -10.62 -3.00 -17.99
CA THR A 101 -11.84 -2.33 -17.53
C THR A 101 -12.27 -1.21 -18.49
N SER A 102 -13.57 -0.99 -18.58
CA SER A 102 -14.24 0.02 -19.41
C SER A 102 -15.14 0.92 -18.55
N PRO A 103 -15.69 2.01 -19.10
CA PRO A 103 -16.67 2.83 -18.40
C PRO A 103 -17.89 2.07 -17.88
N GLU A 104 -18.25 0.94 -18.51
CA GLU A 104 -19.33 0.07 -18.08
C GLU A 104 -19.05 -0.53 -16.70
N PHE A 105 -17.85 -1.02 -16.44
CA PHE A 105 -17.45 -1.51 -15.12
C PHE A 105 -17.63 -0.43 -14.05
N ILE A 106 -17.21 0.80 -14.35
CA ILE A 106 -17.33 1.90 -13.40
C ILE A 106 -18.80 2.23 -13.13
N ALA A 107 -19.67 2.16 -14.15
CA ALA A 107 -21.11 2.36 -13.96
C ALA A 107 -21.74 1.27 -13.07
N TYR A 108 -21.28 0.02 -13.14
CA TYR A 108 -21.68 -1.05 -12.22
C TYR A 108 -21.18 -0.77 -10.81
N TYR A 109 -19.91 -0.40 -10.65
CA TYR A 109 -19.32 -0.13 -9.33
C TYR A 109 -20.02 1.04 -8.64
N ALA A 110 -20.35 2.10 -9.38
CA ALA A 110 -21.11 3.23 -8.85
C ALA A 110 -22.48 2.81 -8.30
N ARG A 111 -23.19 1.94 -9.03
CA ARG A 111 -24.51 1.43 -8.59
C ARG A 111 -24.43 0.59 -7.32
N ILE A 112 -23.46 -0.34 -7.22
CA ILE A 112 -23.32 -1.18 -6.03
C ILE A 112 -22.76 -0.42 -4.82
N ALA A 113 -22.06 0.69 -5.03
CA ALA A 113 -21.57 1.56 -3.97
C ALA A 113 -22.64 2.53 -3.43
N GLU A 114 -23.75 2.70 -4.14
CA GLU A 114 -24.80 3.65 -3.73
C GLU A 114 -25.37 3.30 -2.35
N GLY A 115 -25.36 4.27 -1.44
CA GLY A 115 -25.86 4.09 -0.07
C GLY A 115 -24.96 3.26 0.86
N LYS A 116 -23.84 2.77 0.39
CA LYS A 116 -22.87 2.02 1.20
C LYS A 116 -21.95 2.96 1.98
N LYS A 117 -21.44 2.47 3.10
CA LYS A 117 -20.51 3.23 3.94
C LYS A 117 -19.08 2.97 3.48
N PRO A 118 -18.29 4.03 3.27
CA PRO A 118 -16.88 3.87 2.94
C PRO A 118 -16.07 3.36 4.13
N HIS A 119 -14.85 2.91 3.85
CA HIS A 119 -13.87 2.55 4.88
C HIS A 119 -13.67 3.68 5.88
N LYS A 120 -13.64 3.34 7.17
CA LYS A 120 -13.29 4.27 8.23
C LYS A 120 -11.77 4.22 8.45
N VAL A 121 -11.10 5.31 8.06
CA VAL A 121 -9.64 5.44 8.20
C VAL A 121 -9.22 5.18 9.65
N VAL A 122 -8.19 4.36 9.83
CA VAL A 122 -7.60 4.05 11.13
C VAL A 122 -6.72 5.20 11.64
N GLU A 123 -6.53 5.29 12.93
CA GLU A 123 -5.65 6.29 13.50
C GLU A 123 -4.19 6.01 13.14
N LYS A 124 -3.41 7.08 12.93
CA LYS A 124 -1.98 6.93 12.69
C LYS A 124 -1.31 6.27 13.90
N PRO A 125 -0.57 5.18 13.71
CA PRO A 125 0.14 4.52 14.80
C PRO A 125 1.13 5.46 15.47
N LYS A 126 1.27 5.33 16.78
CA LYS A 126 2.23 6.11 17.59
C LYS A 126 3.61 5.44 17.66
N TYR A 127 3.95 4.65 16.67
CA TYR A 127 5.21 3.92 16.62
C TYR A 127 6.18 4.57 15.64
N MET A 128 7.46 4.42 15.89
CA MET A 128 8.47 4.72 14.88
C MET A 128 8.50 3.57 13.87
N TRP A 129 8.31 3.90 12.62
CA TRP A 129 8.44 2.97 11.50
C TRP A 129 9.73 3.23 10.75
N LEU A 130 10.51 2.17 10.57
CA LEU A 130 11.70 2.17 9.75
C LEU A 130 11.48 1.25 8.56
N SER A 131 11.59 1.81 7.36
CA SER A 131 11.35 1.09 6.11
C SER A 131 12.66 0.55 5.52
N GLY A 132 12.64 -0.73 5.21
CA GLY A 132 13.62 -1.42 4.37
C GLY A 132 12.88 -2.18 3.29
N LEU A 133 13.24 -3.44 3.04
CA LEU A 133 12.41 -4.38 2.29
C LEU A 133 11.21 -4.84 3.12
N ASP A 134 11.41 -4.96 4.41
CA ASP A 134 10.39 -5.24 5.41
C ASP A 134 10.26 -4.05 6.38
N LEU A 135 9.13 -3.96 7.07
CA LEU A 135 8.90 -2.97 8.11
C LEU A 135 9.63 -3.38 9.40
N LEU A 136 10.38 -2.45 9.98
CA LEU A 136 10.77 -2.51 11.37
C LEU A 136 9.94 -1.49 12.17
N GLN A 137 9.13 -1.98 13.09
CA GLN A 137 8.34 -1.15 14.00
C GLN A 137 9.03 -1.07 15.35
N VAL A 138 9.27 0.14 15.83
CA VAL A 138 9.84 0.40 17.15
C VAL A 138 8.74 1.00 18.01
N ASP A 139 8.33 0.27 19.04
CA ASP A 139 7.32 0.73 19.98
C ASP A 139 7.97 1.64 21.02
N ASP A 140 7.57 2.90 21.07
CA ASP A 140 8.01 3.89 22.07
C ASP A 140 7.07 3.96 23.29
N SER A 141 5.95 3.23 23.27
CA SER A 141 4.99 3.21 24.39
C SER A 141 5.53 2.55 25.65
N VAL A 142 6.71 1.94 25.57
CA VAL A 142 7.29 1.20 26.67
C VAL A 142 8.43 1.98 27.30
N HIS A 143 8.10 2.80 28.29
CA HIS A 143 9.06 3.33 29.27
C HIS A 143 9.58 2.21 30.20
N LEU A 144 9.82 1.03 29.69
CA LEU A 144 10.48 -0.03 30.44
C LEU A 144 12.00 0.20 30.41
N PRO A 145 12.70 -0.20 31.49
CA PRO A 145 14.15 -0.20 31.48
C PRO A 145 14.65 -0.89 30.21
N VAL A 146 15.66 -0.31 29.59
CA VAL A 146 16.23 -0.84 28.34
C VAL A 146 16.67 -2.28 28.60
N ASP A 147 15.80 -3.22 28.22
CA ASP A 147 16.16 -4.62 28.17
C ASP A 147 17.05 -4.83 26.94
N ALA A 148 18.12 -5.59 27.09
CA ALA A 148 19.05 -5.92 26.00
C ALA A 148 18.34 -6.58 24.80
N SER A 149 17.17 -7.19 24.99
CA SER A 149 16.34 -7.77 23.93
C SER A 149 15.72 -6.73 22.98
N ARG A 150 15.73 -5.45 23.35
CA ARG A 150 15.17 -4.33 22.57
C ARG A 150 16.22 -3.47 21.88
N PHE A 151 17.46 -3.88 21.90
CA PHE A 151 18.51 -3.20 21.19
C PHE A 151 18.30 -3.30 19.68
N VAL A 152 18.06 -2.16 19.05
CA VAL A 152 17.92 -2.08 17.59
C VAL A 152 19.25 -1.64 17.01
N ASN A 153 19.89 -2.51 16.26
CA ASN A 153 21.13 -2.19 15.55
C ASN A 153 20.78 -1.53 14.22
N VAL A 154 21.02 -0.23 14.12
CA VAL A 154 20.82 0.54 12.89
C VAL A 154 22.16 0.75 12.22
N GLY A 155 22.36 0.11 11.05
CA GLY A 155 23.56 0.33 10.23
C GLY A 155 23.53 1.70 9.58
N GLU A 156 24.44 2.58 9.96
CA GLU A 156 24.61 3.88 9.34
C GLU A 156 25.26 3.70 7.96
N ARG A 157 24.67 4.31 6.92
CA ARG A 157 25.18 4.25 5.54
C ARG A 157 25.86 5.54 5.05
N CYS A 158 25.90 6.55 5.90
CA CYS A 158 26.56 7.83 5.62
C CYS A 158 28.00 7.87 6.15
N ASN A 159 28.69 6.74 6.17
CA ASN A 159 30.07 6.65 6.65
C ASN A 159 31.00 7.45 5.74
N VAL A 160 31.45 8.59 6.24
CA VAL A 160 32.35 9.53 5.53
C VAL A 160 33.70 8.89 5.25
N ASP A 161 34.22 8.11 6.18
CA ASP A 161 35.55 7.48 6.09
C ASP A 161 35.57 6.28 5.13
N GLY A 162 34.39 5.65 4.90
CA GLY A 162 34.25 4.54 3.95
C GLY A 162 33.84 4.98 2.54
N SER A 163 33.55 6.26 2.34
CA SER A 163 33.15 6.80 1.04
C SER A 163 34.37 7.35 0.29
N MET A 164 34.64 6.81 -0.89
CA MET A 164 35.72 7.30 -1.76
C MET A 164 35.43 8.68 -2.39
N LYS A 165 34.27 9.27 -2.14
CA LYS A 165 33.93 10.65 -2.56
C LYS A 165 33.69 11.49 -1.32
N PRO A 166 34.48 12.57 -1.10
CA PRO A 166 34.20 13.51 -0.03
C PRO A 166 32.77 14.08 -0.25
N LEU A 167 31.93 13.96 0.77
CA LEU A 167 30.65 14.66 0.78
C LEU A 167 30.94 16.16 0.65
N ARG A 168 30.42 16.79 -0.40
CA ARG A 168 30.44 18.24 -0.48
C ARG A 168 29.67 18.79 0.71
N PRO A 169 30.21 19.78 1.43
CA PRO A 169 29.43 20.45 2.46
C PRO A 169 28.12 20.95 1.86
N ILE A 170 27.01 20.57 2.45
CA ILE A 170 25.70 21.12 2.06
C ILE A 170 25.75 22.60 2.43
N ALA A 171 25.70 23.48 1.41
CA ALA A 171 25.63 24.90 1.67
C ALA A 171 24.34 25.20 2.47
N PRO A 172 24.41 25.98 3.54
CA PRO A 172 23.21 26.40 4.25
C PRO A 172 22.33 27.17 3.26
N ASN A 173 21.10 26.67 2.99
CA ASN A 173 20.07 27.19 2.09
C ASN A 173 19.93 26.53 0.70
N GLN A 174 20.41 25.33 0.46
CA GLN A 174 19.90 24.55 -0.68
C GLN A 174 18.70 23.69 -0.23
N PRO A 175 17.54 23.80 -0.91
CA PRO A 175 16.43 22.88 -0.70
C PRO A 175 16.82 21.49 -1.21
N PHE A 176 16.34 20.46 -0.52
CA PHE A 176 16.47 19.04 -0.92
C PHE A 176 15.80 18.80 -2.27
#